data_5640bc250363ce682e59496cf421666e
#
_entry.id   5640bc250363ce682e59496cf421666e
#
_cell.length_a   1.000
_cell.length_b   1.000
_cell.length_c   1.000
_cell.angle_alpha   90.00
_cell.angle_beta   90.00
_cell.angle_gamma   90.00
#
_symmetry.space_group_name_H-M   'P 1'
#
loop_
_entity.id
_entity.type
_entity.pdbx_description
1 polymer ?
#
loop_
_entity_poly.entity_id
_entity_poly.type
_entity_poly.pdbx_seq_one_letter_code
_entity_poly.pdbx_strand_id
1 'polypeptide(L)'
;MISRLFSFLTFLALGAGLGFVWALYGAPGKSTPFLLVGALLAAVAWLLLDAWRGYRVRSWLRQGDLLATPRLSGWWGVFLERARKLLRERERSIMAGEQRLKDFLLAIQASPNGVVMLDANAQIEWCNQTAAAQLGIDPVRDVMQRVGNLLRDPIFTAYMALEHPTEPVIMTGRNHRLDRPVRISVQRHAYGEGKQLLLTRDVTMLEQAEAMRRDFVANVSHEIRTPLTVLSGFIETIQTLDLSAAEQKQYLALMGVQAERMRVLVDDLLTLSRLEGSPMPTLSTALPLPLLMKTCEQEAKGLSASVVQGGLPQLIAFHLPSELAEALLLGEQRELQSALSNLVSNAVRYTPAGGRIDVYASQGQENSLLLEVRDSGAGIAAEHLPRLTERFYRVDRSRSRESGGTGLGLAIVKHVMQRHGGSLSIASEVGQGSSFKLHFPAGRWQSHS
;
A
#
# COMPACT_ATOMS: atom_id res chain seq x y z
N MET A 1 22.49 -49.79 -39.03
CA MET A 1 22.63 -51.17 -39.55
C MET A 1 23.77 -51.30 -40.55
N ILE A 2 23.88 -50.47 -41.56
CA ILE A 2 24.90 -50.51 -42.62
C ILE A 2 26.33 -50.51 -42.05
N SER A 3 26.68 -49.65 -41.09
CA SER A 3 28.04 -49.61 -40.51
C SER A 3 28.42 -50.89 -39.71
N ARG A 4 27.42 -51.58 -39.16
CA ARG A 4 27.62 -52.84 -38.43
C ARG A 4 27.86 -53.99 -39.39
N LEU A 5 27.12 -54.02 -40.49
CA LEU A 5 27.33 -54.97 -41.58
C LEU A 5 28.69 -54.75 -42.22
N PHE A 6 29.06 -53.52 -42.49
CA PHE A 6 30.38 -53.16 -43.06
C PHE A 6 31.54 -53.57 -42.13
N SER A 7 31.41 -53.32 -40.82
CA SER A 7 32.40 -53.78 -39.84
C SER A 7 32.51 -55.30 -39.77
N PHE A 8 31.39 -56.04 -39.87
CA PHE A 8 31.42 -57.51 -39.94
C PHE A 8 32.12 -58.02 -41.18
N LEU A 9 31.80 -57.48 -42.34
CA LEU A 9 32.40 -57.82 -43.62
C LEU A 9 33.92 -57.55 -43.62
N THR A 10 34.36 -56.44 -43.05
CA THR A 10 35.81 -56.10 -42.95
C THR A 10 36.52 -57.10 -42.03
N PHE A 11 35.93 -57.49 -40.89
CA PHE A 11 36.52 -58.52 -40.03
C PHE A 11 36.62 -59.86 -40.74
N LEU A 12 35.56 -60.22 -41.49
CA LEU A 12 35.51 -61.49 -42.22
C LEU A 12 36.57 -61.54 -43.33
N ALA A 13 36.75 -60.43 -44.10
CA ALA A 13 37.76 -60.28 -45.09
C ALA A 13 39.23 -60.35 -44.57
N LEU A 14 39.45 -59.64 -43.40
CA LEU A 14 40.74 -59.72 -42.71
C LEU A 14 41.06 -61.10 -42.20
N GLY A 15 40.09 -61.80 -41.61
CA GLY A 15 40.26 -63.21 -41.12
C GLY A 15 40.55 -64.19 -42.26
N ALA A 16 39.84 -64.05 -43.38
CA ALA A 16 40.07 -64.82 -44.56
C ALA A 16 41.50 -64.54 -45.15
N GLY A 17 41.93 -63.26 -45.20
CA GLY A 17 43.25 -62.86 -45.63
C GLY A 17 44.35 -63.43 -44.75
N LEU A 18 44.24 -63.40 -43.44
CA LEU A 18 45.16 -64.01 -42.48
C LEU A 18 45.21 -65.54 -42.61
N GLY A 19 44.11 -66.18 -42.84
CA GLY A 19 43.99 -67.61 -43.09
C GLY A 19 44.73 -68.00 -44.40
N PHE A 20 44.59 -67.15 -45.44
CA PHE A 20 45.29 -67.32 -46.72
C PHE A 20 46.83 -67.16 -46.59
N VAL A 21 47.30 -66.17 -45.88
CA VAL A 21 48.72 -65.96 -45.60
C VAL A 21 49.31 -67.15 -44.85
N TRP A 22 48.55 -67.68 -43.83
CA TRP A 22 49.04 -68.86 -43.11
C TRP A 22 49.08 -70.12 -43.96
N ALA A 23 48.16 -70.31 -44.92
CA ALA A 23 48.18 -71.37 -45.90
C ALA A 23 49.38 -71.30 -46.82
N LEU A 24 49.84 -70.13 -47.21
CA LEU A 24 51.03 -69.95 -48.06
C LEU A 24 52.31 -70.39 -47.38
N TYR A 25 52.48 -70.18 -46.06
CA TYR A 25 53.73 -70.49 -45.34
C TYR A 25 53.66 -71.87 -44.65
N GLY A 26 52.47 -72.45 -44.33
CA GLY A 26 52.38 -73.64 -43.52
C GLY A 26 51.94 -74.92 -44.25
N ALA A 27 51.22 -74.83 -45.39
CA ALA A 27 50.71 -76.01 -46.11
C ALA A 27 50.39 -75.66 -47.59
N PRO A 28 51.38 -75.59 -48.47
CA PRO A 28 51.13 -75.27 -49.87
C PRO A 28 50.25 -76.32 -50.56
N GLY A 29 49.09 -75.94 -51.11
CA GLY A 29 48.10 -76.80 -51.76
C GLY A 29 46.78 -77.02 -51.06
N LYS A 30 46.60 -76.56 -49.80
CA LYS A 30 45.34 -76.65 -49.04
C LYS A 30 44.83 -75.28 -48.55
N SER A 31 44.75 -74.29 -49.44
CA SER A 31 44.41 -72.90 -49.06
C SER A 31 42.95 -72.71 -48.66
N THR A 32 42.00 -73.45 -49.19
CA THR A 32 40.53 -73.30 -48.91
C THR A 32 40.08 -73.57 -47.47
N PRO A 33 40.56 -74.65 -46.78
CA PRO A 33 40.16 -74.87 -45.38
C PRO A 33 40.70 -73.81 -44.41
N PHE A 34 41.94 -73.30 -44.66
CA PHE A 34 42.53 -72.24 -43.81
C PHE A 34 41.82 -70.88 -43.95
N LEU A 35 41.39 -70.57 -45.17
CA LEU A 35 40.55 -69.36 -45.45
C LEU A 35 39.24 -69.42 -44.66
N LEU A 36 38.57 -70.60 -44.70
CA LEU A 36 37.30 -70.77 -43.98
C LEU A 36 37.48 -70.69 -42.45
N VAL A 37 38.51 -71.33 -41.93
CA VAL A 37 38.83 -71.28 -40.50
C VAL A 37 39.18 -69.87 -40.04
N GLY A 38 40.00 -69.15 -40.81
CA GLY A 38 40.33 -67.74 -40.51
C GLY A 38 39.12 -66.82 -40.55
N ALA A 39 38.22 -67.01 -41.52
CA ALA A 39 36.96 -66.23 -41.60
C ALA A 39 36.02 -66.58 -40.43
N LEU A 40 35.91 -67.87 -40.06
CA LEU A 40 35.09 -68.31 -38.94
C LEU A 40 35.59 -67.75 -37.60
N LEU A 41 36.88 -67.79 -37.34
CA LEU A 41 37.48 -67.21 -36.13
C LEU A 41 37.27 -65.73 -36.04
N ALA A 42 37.43 -65.00 -37.16
CA ALA A 42 37.14 -63.56 -37.20
C ALA A 42 35.66 -63.20 -37.00
N ALA A 43 34.74 -64.04 -37.53
CA ALA A 43 33.32 -63.87 -37.29
C ALA A 43 32.96 -64.08 -35.80
N VAL A 44 33.51 -65.12 -35.16
CA VAL A 44 33.34 -65.40 -33.74
C VAL A 44 33.90 -64.24 -32.88
N ALA A 45 35.13 -63.79 -33.21
CA ALA A 45 35.73 -62.63 -32.50
C ALA A 45 34.90 -61.35 -32.62
N TRP A 46 34.37 -61.08 -33.81
CA TRP A 46 33.49 -59.93 -34.02
C TRP A 46 32.19 -60.08 -33.20
N LEU A 47 31.55 -61.23 -33.18
CA LEU A 47 30.36 -61.50 -32.37
C LEU A 47 30.59 -61.29 -30.88
N LEU A 48 31.71 -61.81 -30.36
CA LEU A 48 32.11 -61.64 -28.96
C LEU A 48 32.33 -60.13 -28.60
N LEU A 49 33.02 -59.40 -29.48
CA LEU A 49 33.26 -57.95 -29.30
C LEU A 49 31.95 -57.15 -29.38
N ASP A 50 31.05 -57.52 -30.29
CA ASP A 50 29.76 -56.82 -30.39
C ASP A 50 28.88 -57.12 -29.21
N ALA A 51 28.82 -58.41 -28.73
CA ALA A 51 28.11 -58.77 -27.53
C ALA A 51 28.66 -58.08 -26.25
N TRP A 52 30.01 -58.00 -26.13
CA TRP A 52 30.65 -57.26 -25.05
C TRP A 52 30.31 -55.76 -25.06
N ARG A 53 30.31 -55.14 -26.26
CA ARG A 53 29.87 -53.73 -26.42
C ARG A 53 28.42 -53.58 -26.00
N GLY A 54 27.54 -54.48 -26.44
CA GLY A 54 26.11 -54.51 -26.02
C GLY A 54 25.94 -54.66 -24.52
N TYR A 55 26.71 -55.56 -23.89
CA TYR A 55 26.69 -55.71 -22.44
C TYR A 55 27.13 -54.45 -21.71
N ARG A 56 28.15 -53.76 -22.14
CA ARG A 56 28.62 -52.48 -21.57
C ARG A 56 27.57 -51.39 -21.70
N VAL A 57 26.83 -51.30 -22.80
CA VAL A 57 25.73 -50.37 -23.01
C VAL A 57 24.59 -50.69 -22.07
N ARG A 58 24.20 -51.97 -21.93
CA ARG A 58 23.15 -52.42 -21.03
C ARG A 58 23.49 -52.16 -19.55
N SER A 59 24.75 -52.40 -19.17
CA SER A 59 25.22 -52.13 -17.79
C SER A 59 25.15 -50.61 -17.48
N TRP A 60 25.60 -49.77 -18.42
CA TRP A 60 25.53 -48.33 -18.30
C TRP A 60 24.08 -47.82 -18.17
N LEU A 61 23.16 -48.32 -18.98
CA LEU A 61 21.72 -47.99 -18.87
C LEU A 61 21.09 -48.40 -17.53
N ARG A 62 21.58 -49.52 -16.94
CA ARG A 62 21.11 -49.95 -15.63
C ARG A 62 21.65 -49.13 -14.46
N GLN A 63 22.88 -48.67 -14.58
CA GLN A 63 23.52 -47.85 -13.54
C GLN A 63 22.98 -46.42 -13.48
N GLY A 64 22.43 -45.90 -14.61
CA GLY A 64 21.83 -44.59 -14.66
C GLY A 64 22.83 -43.40 -14.56
N ASP A 65 24.12 -43.68 -14.51
CA ASP A 65 25.15 -42.66 -14.41
C ASP A 65 25.51 -42.07 -15.80
N LEU A 66 24.99 -40.88 -16.07
CA LEU A 66 25.23 -40.15 -17.33
C LEU A 66 26.69 -39.67 -17.48
N LEU A 67 27.47 -39.63 -16.38
CA LEU A 67 28.86 -39.16 -16.41
C LEU A 67 29.83 -40.29 -16.81
N ALA A 68 29.53 -41.54 -16.43
CA ALA A 68 30.36 -42.72 -16.69
C ALA A 68 30.04 -43.36 -18.05
N THR A 69 29.81 -42.60 -19.10
CA THR A 69 29.47 -43.13 -20.43
C THR A 69 30.65 -43.93 -21.03
N PRO A 70 30.48 -45.21 -21.41
CA PRO A 70 31.55 -46.00 -22.03
C PRO A 70 31.93 -45.44 -23.39
N ARG A 71 33.23 -45.24 -23.64
CA ARG A 71 33.72 -44.81 -24.95
C ARG A 71 33.68 -46.01 -25.90
N LEU A 72 32.70 -46.05 -26.76
CA LEU A 72 32.53 -47.08 -27.79
C LEU A 72 32.57 -46.42 -29.17
N SER A 73 33.20 -47.12 -30.13
CA SER A 73 33.26 -46.69 -31.51
C SER A 73 32.17 -47.36 -32.37
N GLY A 74 31.92 -46.81 -33.55
CA GLY A 74 30.98 -47.33 -34.53
C GLY A 74 29.50 -47.14 -34.11
N TRP A 75 28.62 -48.06 -34.49
CA TRP A 75 27.17 -47.93 -34.27
C TRP A 75 26.80 -47.79 -32.80
N TRP A 76 27.46 -48.53 -31.93
CA TRP A 76 27.23 -48.44 -30.47
C TRP A 76 27.59 -47.07 -29.88
N GLY A 77 28.64 -46.41 -30.44
CA GLY A 77 29.02 -45.08 -30.07
C GLY A 77 27.94 -44.05 -30.45
N VAL A 78 27.42 -44.11 -31.68
CA VAL A 78 26.36 -43.21 -32.16
C VAL A 78 25.07 -43.44 -31.38
N PHE A 79 24.73 -44.69 -31.08
CA PHE A 79 23.58 -45.04 -30.26
C PHE A 79 23.67 -44.45 -28.83
N LEU A 80 24.82 -44.63 -28.19
CA LEU A 80 25.08 -44.07 -26.85
C LEU A 80 25.02 -42.57 -26.82
N GLU A 81 25.56 -41.91 -27.81
CA GLU A 81 25.53 -40.43 -27.90
C GLU A 81 24.10 -39.90 -28.04
N ARG A 82 23.28 -40.58 -28.87
CA ARG A 82 21.89 -40.23 -29.05
C ARG A 82 21.04 -40.51 -27.78
N ALA A 83 21.27 -41.65 -27.16
CA ALA A 83 20.60 -41.98 -25.88
C ALA A 83 20.98 -40.99 -24.79
N ARG A 84 22.26 -40.65 -24.66
CA ARG A 84 22.76 -39.62 -23.71
C ARG A 84 22.13 -38.25 -23.96
N LYS A 85 22.00 -37.83 -25.22
CA LYS A 85 21.37 -36.55 -25.59
C LYS A 85 19.90 -36.53 -25.13
N LEU A 86 19.12 -37.57 -25.43
CA LEU A 86 17.71 -37.67 -25.04
C LEU A 86 17.53 -37.69 -23.51
N LEU A 87 18.36 -38.42 -22.78
CA LEU A 87 18.32 -38.46 -21.32
C LEU A 87 18.63 -37.10 -20.71
N ARG A 88 19.65 -36.41 -21.19
CA ARG A 88 20.00 -35.07 -20.74
C ARG A 88 18.92 -34.02 -21.06
N GLU A 89 18.28 -34.13 -22.21
CA GLU A 89 17.16 -33.24 -22.57
C GLU A 89 15.98 -33.45 -21.62
N ARG A 90 15.68 -34.71 -21.26
CA ARG A 90 14.60 -35.03 -20.33
C ARG A 90 14.93 -34.59 -18.91
N GLU A 91 16.15 -34.78 -18.45
CA GLU A 91 16.60 -34.30 -17.13
C GLU A 91 16.53 -32.77 -17.02
N ARG A 92 16.98 -32.06 -18.06
CA ARG A 92 16.87 -30.60 -18.14
C ARG A 92 15.43 -30.14 -18.13
N SER A 93 14.52 -30.83 -18.81
CA SER A 93 13.10 -30.50 -18.81
C SER A 93 12.46 -30.69 -17.44
N ILE A 94 12.80 -31.76 -16.71
CA ILE A 94 12.33 -31.99 -15.35
C ILE A 94 12.83 -30.89 -14.40
N MET A 95 14.16 -30.64 -14.41
CA MET A 95 14.76 -29.58 -13.57
C MET A 95 14.18 -28.20 -13.88
N ALA A 96 13.95 -27.89 -15.17
CA ALA A 96 13.32 -26.63 -15.56
C ALA A 96 11.87 -26.54 -15.08
N GLY A 97 11.12 -27.66 -15.05
CA GLY A 97 9.77 -27.73 -14.50
C GLY A 97 9.76 -27.51 -12.98
N GLU A 98 10.63 -28.18 -12.25
CA GLU A 98 10.80 -28.00 -10.81
C GLU A 98 11.22 -26.59 -10.43
N GLN A 99 12.13 -25.99 -11.20
CA GLN A 99 12.54 -24.61 -10.96
C GLN A 99 11.39 -23.63 -11.21
N ARG A 100 10.61 -23.80 -12.29
CA ARG A 100 9.42 -22.95 -12.55
C ARG A 100 8.38 -23.06 -11.44
N LEU A 101 8.17 -24.28 -10.91
CA LEU A 101 7.26 -24.46 -9.78
C LEU A 101 7.76 -23.74 -8.52
N LYS A 102 9.06 -23.85 -8.23
CA LYS A 102 9.68 -23.11 -7.11
C LYS A 102 9.53 -21.59 -7.28
N ASP A 103 9.84 -21.08 -8.46
CA ASP A 103 9.74 -19.65 -8.75
C ASP A 103 8.29 -19.15 -8.62
N PHE A 104 7.32 -19.96 -9.07
CA PHE A 104 5.89 -19.67 -8.92
C PHE A 104 5.46 -19.63 -7.45
N LEU A 105 5.85 -20.60 -6.64
CA LEU A 105 5.55 -20.63 -5.20
C LEU A 105 6.21 -19.44 -4.48
N LEU A 106 7.44 -19.07 -4.81
CA LEU A 106 8.11 -17.89 -4.26
C LEU A 106 7.38 -16.60 -4.63
N ALA A 107 6.89 -16.47 -5.86
CA ALA A 107 6.11 -15.31 -6.28
C ALA A 107 4.79 -15.18 -5.51
N ILE A 108 4.07 -16.28 -5.29
CA ILE A 108 2.84 -16.28 -4.46
C ILE A 108 3.17 -15.99 -2.99
N GLN A 109 4.30 -16.50 -2.48
CA GLN A 109 4.74 -16.22 -1.12
C GLN A 109 5.06 -14.74 -0.89
N ALA A 110 5.60 -14.06 -1.89
CA ALA A 110 5.89 -12.61 -1.86
C ALA A 110 4.66 -11.73 -2.16
N SER A 111 3.49 -12.30 -2.46
CA SER A 111 2.27 -11.55 -2.76
C SER A 111 1.85 -10.69 -1.56
N PRO A 112 1.47 -9.41 -1.77
CA PRO A 112 0.89 -8.57 -0.74
C PRO A 112 -0.51 -9.02 -0.30
N ASN A 113 -1.18 -9.83 -1.12
CA ASN A 113 -2.43 -10.47 -0.77
C ASN A 113 -2.17 -11.84 -0.11
N GLY A 114 -2.95 -12.15 0.92
CA GLY A 114 -2.92 -13.47 1.51
C GLY A 114 -3.62 -14.49 0.62
N VAL A 115 -3.04 -15.68 0.55
CA VAL A 115 -3.56 -16.80 -0.23
C VAL A 115 -3.61 -18.02 0.67
N VAL A 116 -4.79 -18.65 0.79
CA VAL A 116 -4.99 -19.91 1.50
C VAL A 116 -5.64 -20.91 0.54
N MET A 117 -5.03 -22.06 0.39
CA MET A 117 -5.56 -23.18 -0.40
C MET A 117 -6.27 -24.16 0.54
N LEU A 118 -7.51 -24.48 0.21
CA LEU A 118 -8.34 -25.40 0.98
C LEU A 118 -8.69 -26.61 0.12
N ASP A 119 -8.78 -27.77 0.76
CA ASP A 119 -9.34 -28.97 0.15
C ASP A 119 -10.88 -28.93 0.07
N ALA A 120 -11.49 -30.02 -0.43
CA ALA A 120 -12.94 -30.14 -0.52
C ALA A 120 -13.67 -30.12 0.84
N ASN A 121 -12.96 -30.38 1.94
CA ASN A 121 -13.48 -30.37 3.32
C ASN A 121 -13.22 -29.04 4.05
N ALA A 122 -12.75 -28.01 3.32
CA ALA A 122 -12.32 -26.72 3.86
C ALA A 122 -11.15 -26.84 4.86
N GLN A 123 -10.24 -27.84 4.67
CA GLN A 123 -9.01 -27.98 5.41
C GLN A 123 -7.88 -27.23 4.69
N ILE A 124 -6.98 -26.62 5.44
CA ILE A 124 -5.86 -25.84 4.90
C ILE A 124 -4.83 -26.79 4.29
N GLU A 125 -4.66 -26.76 2.97
CA GLU A 125 -3.56 -27.45 2.29
C GLU A 125 -2.28 -26.63 2.33
N TRP A 126 -2.40 -25.30 2.18
CA TRP A 126 -1.27 -24.39 2.13
C TRP A 126 -1.71 -22.94 2.34
N CYS A 127 -0.84 -22.11 2.88
CA CYS A 127 -1.03 -20.66 2.91
C CYS A 127 0.30 -19.92 2.71
N ASN A 128 0.24 -18.71 2.16
CA ASN A 128 1.40 -17.84 2.11
C ASN A 128 1.60 -17.08 3.43
N GLN A 129 2.76 -16.43 3.56
CA GLN A 129 3.15 -15.71 4.77
C GLN A 129 2.21 -14.53 5.09
N THR A 130 1.70 -13.87 4.05
CA THR A 130 0.73 -12.77 4.19
C THR A 130 -0.58 -13.25 4.80
N ALA A 131 -1.16 -14.37 4.32
CA ALA A 131 -2.37 -14.95 4.90
C ALA A 131 -2.14 -15.41 6.35
N ALA A 132 -0.99 -16.03 6.61
CA ALA A 132 -0.60 -16.44 7.96
C ALA A 132 -0.59 -15.24 8.92
N ALA A 133 0.03 -14.14 8.53
CA ALA A 133 0.08 -12.92 9.33
C ALA A 133 -1.30 -12.25 9.50
N GLN A 134 -2.10 -12.17 8.44
CA GLN A 134 -3.41 -11.52 8.45
C GLN A 134 -4.46 -12.30 9.25
N LEU A 135 -4.49 -13.62 9.09
CA LEU A 135 -5.51 -14.49 9.69
C LEU A 135 -5.06 -15.11 11.02
N GLY A 136 -3.78 -14.99 11.38
CA GLY A 136 -3.20 -15.60 12.58
C GLY A 136 -3.11 -17.13 12.46
N ILE A 137 -2.83 -17.64 11.25
CA ILE A 137 -2.65 -19.05 10.94
C ILE A 137 -1.17 -19.40 11.01
N ASP A 138 -0.82 -20.52 11.62
CA ASP A 138 0.53 -21.08 11.56
C ASP A 138 0.66 -21.98 10.32
N PRO A 139 1.52 -21.62 9.33
CA PRO A 139 1.61 -22.35 8.06
C PRO A 139 2.17 -23.77 8.17
N VAL A 140 2.66 -24.17 9.35
CA VAL A 140 3.17 -25.53 9.60
C VAL A 140 2.22 -26.33 10.49
N ARG A 141 1.79 -25.73 11.60
CA ARG A 141 0.96 -26.40 12.61
C ARG A 141 -0.49 -26.57 12.20
N ASP A 142 -1.03 -25.59 11.48
CA ASP A 142 -2.46 -25.51 11.19
C ASP A 142 -2.84 -26.11 9.81
N VAL A 143 -1.86 -26.73 9.12
CA VAL A 143 -2.11 -27.53 7.92
C VAL A 143 -3.02 -28.72 8.26
N MET A 144 -3.93 -29.08 7.36
CA MET A 144 -4.97 -30.11 7.51
C MET A 144 -6.02 -29.80 8.59
N GLN A 145 -6.02 -28.62 9.20
CA GLN A 145 -7.11 -28.18 10.06
C GLN A 145 -8.19 -27.46 9.25
N ARG A 146 -9.45 -27.58 9.67
CA ARG A 146 -10.56 -26.83 9.07
C ARG A 146 -10.41 -25.34 9.35
N VAL A 147 -10.42 -24.51 8.32
CA VAL A 147 -10.26 -23.06 8.44
C VAL A 147 -11.31 -22.41 9.37
N GLY A 148 -12.55 -22.92 9.38
CA GLY A 148 -13.61 -22.44 10.28
C GLY A 148 -13.36 -22.69 11.77
N ASN A 149 -12.54 -23.70 12.14
CA ASN A 149 -12.16 -23.92 13.53
C ASN A 149 -11.12 -22.92 14.03
N LEU A 150 -10.30 -22.43 13.12
CA LEU A 150 -9.27 -21.43 13.41
C LEU A 150 -9.85 -20.01 13.37
N LEU A 151 -10.65 -19.69 12.36
CA LEU A 151 -11.29 -18.38 12.19
C LEU A 151 -12.71 -18.43 12.75
N ARG A 152 -12.84 -18.21 14.06
CA ARG A 152 -14.13 -18.26 14.80
C ARG A 152 -14.90 -16.93 14.70
N ASP A 153 -14.93 -16.31 13.53
CA ASP A 153 -15.71 -15.11 13.25
C ASP A 153 -17.10 -15.54 12.72
N PRO A 154 -18.22 -15.09 13.33
CA PRO A 154 -19.57 -15.45 12.89
C PRO A 154 -19.84 -15.05 11.43
N ILE A 155 -19.31 -13.91 10.98
CA ILE A 155 -19.48 -13.40 9.61
C ILE A 155 -18.74 -14.31 8.64
N PHE A 156 -17.49 -14.70 8.97
CA PHE A 156 -16.72 -15.64 8.19
C PHE A 156 -17.37 -17.02 8.11
N THR A 157 -17.90 -17.51 9.24
CA THR A 157 -18.59 -18.81 9.28
C THR A 157 -19.82 -18.83 8.40
N ALA A 158 -20.65 -17.78 8.45
CA ALA A 158 -21.81 -17.62 7.58
C ALA A 158 -21.41 -17.53 6.11
N TYR A 159 -20.34 -16.79 5.79
CA TYR A 159 -19.80 -16.67 4.45
C TYR A 159 -19.32 -18.00 3.86
N MET A 160 -18.65 -18.81 4.66
CA MET A 160 -18.18 -20.15 4.24
C MET A 160 -19.33 -21.13 3.99
N ALA A 161 -20.49 -20.93 4.60
CA ALA A 161 -21.69 -21.76 4.41
C ALA A 161 -22.47 -21.44 3.11
N LEU A 162 -22.20 -20.29 2.46
CA LEU A 162 -22.81 -19.94 1.18
C LEU A 162 -22.28 -20.86 0.06
N GLU A 163 -23.14 -21.33 -0.84
CA GLU A 163 -22.70 -22.14 -1.99
C GLU A 163 -21.86 -21.34 -2.98
N HIS A 164 -22.30 -20.14 -3.35
CA HIS A 164 -21.65 -19.27 -4.33
C HIS A 164 -21.59 -17.83 -3.83
N PRO A 165 -20.65 -17.49 -2.93
CA PRO A 165 -20.48 -16.10 -2.49
C PRO A 165 -19.92 -15.26 -3.66
N THR A 166 -20.64 -14.22 -4.05
CA THR A 166 -20.25 -13.29 -5.12
C THR A 166 -19.45 -12.11 -4.58
N GLU A 167 -19.74 -11.68 -3.33
CA GLU A 167 -19.07 -10.54 -2.71
C GLU A 167 -18.09 -11.00 -1.63
N PRO A 168 -16.97 -10.28 -1.46
CA PRO A 168 -16.04 -10.57 -0.38
C PRO A 168 -16.65 -10.25 0.98
N VAL A 169 -16.24 -10.97 2.01
CA VAL A 169 -16.59 -10.66 3.40
C VAL A 169 -15.48 -9.87 4.06
N ILE A 170 -15.85 -8.85 4.84
CA ILE A 170 -14.89 -8.05 5.61
C ILE A 170 -14.95 -8.47 7.07
N MET A 171 -13.82 -8.87 7.62
CA MET A 171 -13.67 -9.31 9.00
C MET A 171 -12.50 -8.63 9.70
N THR A 172 -12.42 -8.77 11.02
CA THR A 172 -11.28 -8.28 11.79
C THR A 172 -10.15 -9.31 11.76
N GLY A 173 -8.96 -8.90 11.30
CA GLY A 173 -7.77 -9.74 11.30
C GLY A 173 -7.22 -10.00 12.70
N ARG A 174 -6.47 -11.09 12.86
CA ARG A 174 -5.87 -11.52 14.13
C ARG A 174 -4.40 -11.12 14.31
N ASN A 175 -3.94 -10.11 13.60
CA ASN A 175 -2.56 -9.65 13.75
C ASN A 175 -2.37 -8.97 15.12
N HIS A 176 -1.80 -9.69 16.08
CA HIS A 176 -1.57 -9.22 17.46
C HIS A 176 -0.44 -8.18 17.60
N ARG A 177 0.23 -7.78 16.52
CA ARG A 177 1.36 -6.85 16.57
C ARG A 177 0.97 -5.37 16.44
N LEU A 178 -0.29 -5.07 16.19
CA LEU A 178 -0.77 -3.70 15.99
C LEU A 178 -1.82 -3.36 17.03
N ASP A 179 -1.64 -2.25 17.73
CA ASP A 179 -2.63 -1.67 18.68
C ASP A 179 -3.96 -1.28 17.99
N ARG A 180 -4.09 -1.49 16.69
CA ARG A 180 -5.28 -1.18 15.92
C ARG A 180 -5.80 -2.43 15.20
N PRO A 181 -7.12 -2.68 15.23
CA PRO A 181 -7.71 -3.80 14.53
C PRO A 181 -7.52 -3.65 13.02
N VAL A 182 -6.93 -4.66 12.39
CA VAL A 182 -6.77 -4.73 10.93
C VAL A 182 -8.06 -5.25 10.31
N ARG A 183 -8.57 -4.59 9.28
CA ARG A 183 -9.74 -5.01 8.51
C ARG A 183 -9.30 -5.81 7.29
N ILE A 184 -9.77 -7.04 7.18
CA ILE A 184 -9.37 -7.97 6.12
C ILE A 184 -10.60 -8.32 5.29
N SER A 185 -10.49 -8.09 3.99
CA SER A 185 -11.43 -8.61 3.01
C SER A 185 -11.03 -10.05 2.66
N VAL A 186 -11.97 -10.98 2.73
CA VAL A 186 -11.79 -12.40 2.39
C VAL A 186 -12.72 -12.75 1.24
N GLN A 187 -12.15 -13.28 0.16
CA GLN A 187 -12.89 -13.75 -1.01
C GLN A 187 -12.59 -15.21 -1.27
N ARG A 188 -13.63 -16.01 -1.50
CA ARG A 188 -13.54 -17.43 -1.79
C ARG A 188 -13.74 -17.70 -3.27
N HIS A 189 -12.85 -18.49 -3.86
CA HIS A 189 -12.94 -18.97 -5.24
C HIS A 189 -12.86 -20.48 -5.28
N ALA A 190 -13.74 -21.13 -6.02
CA ALA A 190 -13.63 -22.55 -6.28
C ALA A 190 -12.59 -22.81 -7.39
N TYR A 191 -11.78 -23.88 -7.25
CA TYR A 191 -10.86 -24.33 -8.28
C TYR A 191 -10.71 -25.87 -8.23
N GLY A 192 -10.36 -26.47 -9.36
CA GLY A 192 -10.20 -27.91 -9.45
C GLY A 192 -11.44 -28.69 -9.01
N GLU A 193 -11.23 -29.90 -8.49
CA GLU A 193 -12.30 -30.79 -8.05
C GLU A 193 -12.68 -30.51 -6.59
N GLY A 194 -13.58 -29.54 -6.35
CA GLY A 194 -14.10 -29.19 -5.04
C GLY A 194 -13.14 -28.41 -4.12
N LYS A 195 -11.93 -28.08 -4.59
CA LYS A 195 -10.98 -27.26 -3.85
C LYS A 195 -11.38 -25.78 -3.84
N GLN A 196 -10.92 -25.06 -2.82
CA GLN A 196 -11.26 -23.66 -2.62
C GLN A 196 -9.98 -22.83 -2.38
N LEU A 197 -9.96 -21.63 -2.95
CA LEU A 197 -8.93 -20.62 -2.73
C LEU A 197 -9.53 -19.47 -1.95
N LEU A 198 -8.96 -19.13 -0.80
CA LEU A 198 -9.27 -17.90 -0.09
C LEU A 198 -8.20 -16.85 -0.43
N LEU A 199 -8.65 -15.73 -0.95
CA LEU A 199 -7.83 -14.54 -1.14
C LEU A 199 -8.13 -13.57 0.00
N THR A 200 -7.11 -13.10 0.69
CA THR A 200 -7.24 -12.13 1.77
C THR A 200 -6.50 -10.85 1.42
N ARG A 201 -7.10 -9.71 1.73
CA ARG A 201 -6.52 -8.39 1.48
C ARG A 201 -6.74 -7.48 2.68
N ASP A 202 -5.70 -6.78 3.09
CA ASP A 202 -5.83 -5.71 4.07
C ASP A 202 -6.56 -4.51 3.42
N VAL A 203 -7.73 -4.20 3.94
CA VAL A 203 -8.59 -3.09 3.50
C VAL A 203 -8.75 -2.02 4.58
N THR A 204 -7.91 -2.04 5.61
CA THR A 204 -8.00 -1.13 6.76
C THR A 204 -8.02 0.32 6.33
N MET A 205 -7.08 0.73 5.48
CA MET A 205 -7.01 2.10 4.98
C MET A 205 -8.21 2.49 4.12
N LEU A 206 -8.70 1.54 3.30
CA LEU A 206 -9.88 1.74 2.46
C LEU A 206 -11.14 1.91 3.32
N GLU A 207 -11.38 1.00 4.26
CA GLU A 207 -12.50 1.07 5.20
C GLU A 207 -12.48 2.35 6.05
N GLN A 208 -11.30 2.75 6.52
CA GLN A 208 -11.14 4.01 7.25
C GLN A 208 -11.46 5.24 6.38
N ALA A 209 -10.99 5.25 5.14
CA ALA A 209 -11.29 6.34 4.20
C ALA A 209 -12.79 6.42 3.88
N GLU A 210 -13.45 5.28 3.67
CA GLU A 210 -14.89 5.22 3.44
C GLU A 210 -15.71 5.62 4.67
N ALA A 211 -15.29 5.20 5.87
CA ALA A 211 -15.92 5.62 7.12
C ALA A 211 -15.78 7.13 7.30
N MET A 212 -14.57 7.70 7.13
CA MET A 212 -14.34 9.14 7.19
C MET A 212 -15.21 9.90 6.18
N ARG A 213 -15.37 9.36 4.96
CA ARG A 213 -16.24 9.97 3.94
C ARG A 213 -17.71 9.96 4.34
N ARG A 214 -18.21 8.83 4.88
CA ARG A 214 -19.59 8.72 5.37
C ARG A 214 -19.85 9.69 6.53
N ASP A 215 -18.94 9.73 7.50
CA ASP A 215 -19.04 10.64 8.65
C ASP A 215 -18.98 12.11 8.21
N PHE A 216 -18.15 12.43 7.21
CA PHE A 216 -18.09 13.76 6.62
C PHE A 216 -19.45 14.18 6.04
N VAL A 217 -20.07 13.36 5.17
CA VAL A 217 -21.38 13.66 4.58
C VAL A 217 -22.47 13.81 5.64
N ALA A 218 -22.48 12.92 6.64
CA ALA A 218 -23.43 12.99 7.75
C ALA A 218 -23.27 14.28 8.54
N ASN A 219 -22.05 14.66 8.90
CA ASN A 219 -21.75 15.87 9.66
C ASN A 219 -22.09 17.15 8.87
N VAL A 220 -21.76 17.21 7.57
CA VAL A 220 -22.16 18.32 6.68
C VAL A 220 -23.68 18.49 6.70
N SER A 221 -24.41 17.37 6.53
CA SER A 221 -25.88 17.40 6.52
C SER A 221 -26.44 17.92 7.85
N HIS A 222 -25.86 17.54 8.97
CA HIS A 222 -26.26 18.04 10.28
C HIS A 222 -25.93 19.51 10.51
N GLU A 223 -24.73 19.96 10.13
CA GLU A 223 -24.29 21.35 10.30
C GLU A 223 -25.01 22.33 9.37
N ILE A 224 -25.55 21.86 8.22
CA ILE A 224 -26.42 22.65 7.34
C ILE A 224 -27.88 22.66 7.86
N ARG A 225 -28.40 21.52 8.31
CA ARG A 225 -29.80 21.41 8.76
C ARG A 225 -30.12 22.31 9.94
N THR A 226 -29.21 22.39 10.91
CA THR A 226 -29.44 23.18 12.15
C THR A 226 -29.70 24.66 11.88
N PRO A 227 -28.83 25.42 11.19
CA PRO A 227 -29.10 26.83 10.91
C PRO A 227 -30.30 27.01 9.98
N LEU A 228 -30.55 26.08 9.04
CA LEU A 228 -31.71 26.13 8.17
C LEU A 228 -33.01 26.01 8.94
N THR A 229 -33.12 25.09 9.92
CA THR A 229 -34.25 24.95 10.77
C THR A 229 -34.50 26.22 11.62
N VAL A 230 -33.42 26.83 12.13
CA VAL A 230 -33.53 28.09 12.91
C VAL A 230 -34.02 29.22 12.03
N LEU A 231 -33.50 29.35 10.80
CA LEU A 231 -33.97 30.36 9.83
C LEU A 231 -35.43 30.15 9.49
N SER A 232 -35.86 28.93 9.19
CA SER A 232 -37.26 28.61 8.91
C SER A 232 -38.18 28.98 10.10
N GLY A 233 -37.77 28.68 11.35
CA GLY A 233 -38.52 29.03 12.54
C GLY A 233 -38.64 30.56 12.73
N PHE A 234 -37.58 31.32 12.48
CA PHE A 234 -37.66 32.78 12.54
C PHE A 234 -38.57 33.38 11.44
N ILE A 235 -38.51 32.82 10.22
CA ILE A 235 -39.43 33.22 9.15
C ILE A 235 -40.87 32.94 9.53
N GLU A 236 -41.18 31.73 10.05
CA GLU A 236 -42.52 31.37 10.51
C GLU A 236 -42.98 32.31 11.63
N THR A 237 -42.12 32.62 12.59
CA THR A 237 -42.40 33.54 13.69
C THR A 237 -42.75 34.95 13.16
N ILE A 238 -41.98 35.48 12.25
CA ILE A 238 -42.23 36.81 11.65
C ILE A 238 -43.53 36.81 10.83
N GLN A 239 -43.89 35.69 10.19
CA GLN A 239 -45.09 35.57 9.37
C GLN A 239 -46.39 35.36 10.20
N THR A 240 -46.30 34.71 11.36
CA THR A 240 -47.47 34.27 12.12
C THR A 240 -47.77 35.13 13.34
N LEU A 241 -46.78 35.86 13.87
CA LEU A 241 -46.96 36.71 15.06
C LEU A 241 -46.94 38.18 14.68
N ASP A 242 -47.78 38.94 15.44
CA ASP A 242 -47.85 40.39 15.32
C ASP A 242 -46.69 41.02 16.15
N LEU A 243 -45.53 41.18 15.52
CA LEU A 243 -44.27 41.61 16.15
C LEU A 243 -44.10 43.11 16.07
N SER A 244 -43.60 43.72 17.14
CA SER A 244 -43.15 45.10 17.11
C SER A 244 -41.96 45.29 16.12
N ALA A 245 -41.78 46.48 15.60
CA ALA A 245 -40.65 46.80 14.70
C ALA A 245 -39.27 46.49 15.33
N ALA A 246 -39.14 46.59 16.65
CA ALA A 246 -37.92 46.25 17.39
C ALA A 246 -37.66 44.75 17.40
N GLU A 247 -38.68 43.94 17.67
CA GLU A 247 -38.59 42.46 17.67
C GLU A 247 -38.32 41.96 16.25
N GLN A 248 -39.01 42.46 15.24
CA GLN A 248 -38.76 42.09 13.86
C GLN A 248 -37.31 42.36 13.44
N LYS A 249 -36.77 43.53 13.83
CA LYS A 249 -35.36 43.87 13.59
C LYS A 249 -34.39 42.89 14.28
N GLN A 250 -34.72 42.49 15.48
CA GLN A 250 -33.93 41.49 16.25
C GLN A 250 -33.95 40.12 15.58
N TYR A 251 -35.09 39.60 15.13
CA TYR A 251 -35.16 38.33 14.41
C TYR A 251 -34.41 38.40 13.09
N LEU A 252 -34.54 39.50 12.32
CA LEU A 252 -33.75 39.70 11.08
C LEU A 252 -32.21 39.69 11.34
N ALA A 253 -31.80 40.31 12.47
CA ALA A 253 -30.37 40.30 12.84
C ALA A 253 -29.88 38.88 13.16
N LEU A 254 -30.71 38.09 13.93
CA LEU A 254 -30.38 36.67 14.21
C LEU A 254 -30.36 35.83 12.96
N MET A 255 -31.26 36.04 12.01
CA MET A 255 -31.25 35.37 10.71
C MET A 255 -29.97 35.73 9.92
N GLY A 256 -29.52 36.97 9.95
CA GLY A 256 -28.28 37.41 9.35
C GLY A 256 -27.06 36.65 9.89
N VAL A 257 -27.01 36.44 11.21
CA VAL A 257 -25.95 35.62 11.87
C VAL A 257 -25.97 34.17 11.37
N GLN A 258 -27.16 33.54 11.25
CA GLN A 258 -27.26 32.18 10.75
C GLN A 258 -26.86 32.04 9.27
N ALA A 259 -27.27 33.01 8.44
CA ALA A 259 -26.91 33.08 7.02
C ALA A 259 -25.37 33.19 6.82
N GLU A 260 -24.73 34.07 7.60
CA GLU A 260 -23.28 34.26 7.56
C GLU A 260 -22.54 32.99 8.03
N ARG A 261 -23.05 32.32 9.06
CA ARG A 261 -22.50 31.02 9.51
C ARG A 261 -22.58 29.96 8.41
N MET A 262 -23.72 29.86 7.71
CA MET A 262 -23.86 28.95 6.57
C MET A 262 -22.90 29.28 5.45
N ARG A 263 -22.70 30.58 5.14
CA ARG A 263 -21.73 31.04 4.12
C ARG A 263 -20.31 30.57 4.46
N VAL A 264 -19.87 30.80 5.71
CA VAL A 264 -18.54 30.36 6.17
C VAL A 264 -18.39 28.83 6.08
N LEU A 265 -19.43 28.08 6.46
CA LEU A 265 -19.41 26.61 6.36
C LEU A 265 -19.26 26.14 4.92
N VAL A 266 -19.98 26.74 3.97
CA VAL A 266 -19.89 26.42 2.54
C VAL A 266 -18.52 26.76 1.99
N ASP A 267 -17.97 27.94 2.33
CA ASP A 267 -16.63 28.37 1.91
C ASP A 267 -15.54 27.43 2.43
N ASP A 268 -15.63 26.98 3.69
CA ASP A 268 -14.72 25.98 4.28
C ASP A 268 -14.81 24.63 3.55
N LEU A 269 -16.03 24.16 3.24
CA LEU A 269 -16.27 22.93 2.49
C LEU A 269 -15.68 22.99 1.07
N LEU A 270 -15.90 24.10 0.36
CA LEU A 270 -15.34 24.30 -0.97
C LEU A 270 -13.80 24.37 -0.93
N THR A 271 -13.25 25.02 0.09
CA THR A 271 -11.80 25.08 0.30
C THR A 271 -11.24 23.69 0.53
N LEU A 272 -11.85 22.90 1.44
CA LEU A 272 -11.41 21.53 1.72
C LEU A 272 -11.52 20.62 0.48
N SER A 273 -12.62 20.71 -0.25
CA SER A 273 -12.83 19.98 -1.51
C SER A 273 -11.76 20.29 -2.57
N ARG A 274 -11.38 21.57 -2.70
CA ARG A 274 -10.29 21.99 -3.61
C ARG A 274 -8.95 21.45 -3.15
N LEU A 275 -8.65 21.49 -1.85
CA LEU A 275 -7.39 20.97 -1.29
C LEU A 275 -7.24 19.48 -1.53
N GLU A 276 -8.33 18.70 -1.52
CA GLU A 276 -8.31 17.25 -1.76
C GLU A 276 -8.22 16.88 -3.24
N GLY A 277 -8.82 17.67 -4.13
CA GLY A 277 -8.91 17.37 -5.56
C GLY A 277 -7.83 18.01 -6.44
N SER A 278 -7.06 18.98 -5.91
CA SER A 278 -6.07 19.72 -6.70
C SER A 278 -4.68 19.08 -6.64
N PRO A 279 -3.86 19.23 -7.69
CA PRO A 279 -2.44 18.80 -7.65
C PRO A 279 -1.68 19.57 -6.58
N MET A 280 -0.53 19.04 -6.14
CA MET A 280 0.31 19.72 -5.15
C MET A 280 0.78 21.10 -5.66
N PRO A 281 0.84 22.13 -4.77
CA PRO A 281 1.31 23.46 -5.15
C PRO A 281 2.74 23.43 -5.66
N THR A 282 2.98 24.15 -6.76
CA THR A 282 4.32 24.32 -7.32
C THR A 282 5.15 25.26 -6.46
N LEU A 283 6.48 25.21 -6.62
CA LEU A 283 7.41 26.16 -5.97
C LEU A 283 7.55 27.47 -6.76
N SER A 284 6.79 27.64 -7.84
CA SER A 284 6.91 28.79 -8.77
C SER A 284 6.22 30.08 -8.28
N THR A 285 5.26 29.92 -7.35
CA THR A 285 4.53 31.07 -6.81
C THR A 285 5.13 31.48 -5.48
N ALA A 286 5.62 32.72 -5.38
CA ALA A 286 6.24 33.26 -4.19
C ALA A 286 5.29 34.31 -3.53
N LEU A 287 5.03 34.14 -2.25
CA LEU A 287 4.23 35.06 -1.43
C LEU A 287 5.16 35.76 -0.43
N PRO A 288 5.26 37.09 -0.47
CA PRO A 288 6.03 37.83 0.55
C PRO A 288 5.44 37.58 1.95
N LEU A 289 6.28 37.11 2.86
CA LEU A 289 5.89 36.82 4.26
C LEU A 289 5.34 38.07 4.96
N PRO A 290 5.94 39.29 4.80
CA PRO A 290 5.38 40.50 5.37
C PRO A 290 3.95 40.83 4.90
N LEU A 291 3.65 40.54 3.62
CA LEU A 291 2.31 40.75 3.07
C LEU A 291 1.29 39.79 3.70
N LEU A 292 1.65 38.53 3.82
CA LEU A 292 0.82 37.50 4.48
C LEU A 292 0.53 37.92 5.94
N MET A 293 1.56 38.26 6.71
CA MET A 293 1.45 38.68 8.09
C MET A 293 0.56 39.94 8.24
N LYS A 294 0.77 40.94 7.41
CA LYS A 294 -0.01 42.21 7.42
C LYS A 294 -1.49 41.98 7.09
N THR A 295 -1.78 41.13 6.11
CA THR A 295 -3.16 40.79 5.74
C THR A 295 -3.88 40.07 6.89
N CYS A 296 -3.26 39.07 7.50
CA CYS A 296 -3.83 38.38 8.64
C CYS A 296 -3.96 39.25 9.88
N GLU A 297 -3.06 40.22 10.10
CA GLU A 297 -3.18 41.23 11.17
C GLU A 297 -4.40 42.08 11.02
N GLN A 298 -4.68 42.58 9.79
CA GLN A 298 -5.85 43.37 9.49
C GLN A 298 -7.15 42.59 9.71
N GLU A 299 -7.20 41.34 9.21
CA GLU A 299 -8.32 40.43 9.43
C GLU A 299 -8.57 40.16 10.94
N ALA A 300 -7.50 39.92 11.70
CA ALA A 300 -7.57 39.66 13.13
C ALA A 300 -8.14 40.84 13.91
N LYS A 301 -7.65 42.06 13.62
CA LYS A 301 -8.13 43.30 14.26
C LYS A 301 -9.60 43.59 13.92
N GLY A 302 -10.01 43.37 12.68
CA GLY A 302 -11.39 43.48 12.26
C GLY A 302 -12.31 42.50 12.97
N LEU A 303 -11.90 41.23 13.05
CA LEU A 303 -12.66 40.18 13.75
C LEU A 303 -12.74 40.44 15.27
N SER A 304 -11.63 40.84 15.89
CA SER A 304 -11.60 41.20 17.32
C SER A 304 -12.57 42.31 17.66
N ALA A 305 -12.62 43.38 16.85
CA ALA A 305 -13.56 44.47 17.04
C ALA A 305 -15.04 44.00 16.99
N SER A 306 -15.35 42.97 16.19
CA SER A 306 -16.70 42.43 16.11
C SER A 306 -17.05 41.44 17.25
N VAL A 307 -16.05 40.73 17.74
CA VAL A 307 -16.25 39.71 18.82
C VAL A 307 -16.32 40.37 20.21
N VAL A 308 -15.52 41.40 20.45
CA VAL A 308 -15.42 42.06 21.77
C VAL A 308 -16.33 43.29 21.84
N GLN A 309 -17.61 43.16 21.52
CA GLN A 309 -18.58 44.26 21.61
C GLN A 309 -18.71 44.79 23.05
N GLY A 310 -18.19 46.01 23.30
CA GLY A 310 -18.29 46.70 24.59
C GLY A 310 -17.29 46.24 25.68
N GLY A 311 -16.36 45.37 25.38
CA GLY A 311 -15.28 44.92 26.28
C GLY A 311 -13.92 45.57 25.98
N LEU A 312 -12.90 45.27 26.78
CA LEU A 312 -11.51 45.63 26.53
C LEU A 312 -11.02 44.94 25.24
N PRO A 313 -10.46 45.69 24.25
CA PRO A 313 -9.94 45.05 23.03
C PRO A 313 -8.85 44.03 23.36
N GLN A 314 -8.79 42.96 22.57
CA GLN A 314 -7.71 42.00 22.63
C GLN A 314 -6.38 42.63 22.18
N LEU A 315 -5.28 42.27 22.82
CA LEU A 315 -3.94 42.71 22.45
C LEU A 315 -3.39 41.79 21.37
N ILE A 316 -3.42 42.25 20.12
CA ILE A 316 -2.97 41.49 18.95
C ILE A 316 -1.64 42.04 18.45
N ALA A 317 -0.59 41.25 18.44
CA ALA A 317 0.73 41.64 17.98
C ALA A 317 1.30 40.61 16.96
N PHE A 318 1.90 41.14 15.90
CA PHE A 318 2.60 40.34 14.89
C PHE A 318 4.09 40.68 14.92
N HIS A 319 4.90 39.65 15.12
CA HIS A 319 6.34 39.78 15.33
C HIS A 319 7.08 39.18 14.10
N LEU A 320 7.63 40.03 13.27
CA LEU A 320 8.43 39.69 12.11
C LEU A 320 9.87 40.22 12.32
N PRO A 321 10.85 39.32 12.55
CA PRO A 321 12.26 39.71 12.66
C PRO A 321 12.78 40.38 11.37
N SER A 322 13.78 41.24 11.51
CA SER A 322 14.41 41.95 10.38
C SER A 322 14.98 41.02 9.32
N GLU A 323 15.50 39.84 9.77
CA GLU A 323 16.09 38.81 8.91
C GLU A 323 15.04 38.15 8.00
N LEU A 324 13.76 38.24 8.36
CA LEU A 324 12.63 37.68 7.59
C LEU A 324 11.80 38.75 6.88
N ALA A 325 12.23 40.02 6.91
CA ALA A 325 11.50 41.14 6.30
C ALA A 325 11.36 41.00 4.77
N GLU A 326 12.27 40.27 4.12
CA GLU A 326 12.23 40.04 2.67
C GLU A 326 11.97 38.55 2.37
N ALA A 327 11.57 37.74 3.37
CA ALA A 327 11.30 36.34 3.16
C ALA A 327 10.11 36.06 2.25
N LEU A 328 10.26 35.07 1.36
CA LEU A 328 9.25 34.62 0.44
C LEU A 328 8.82 33.21 0.78
N LEU A 329 7.53 32.96 0.95
CA LEU A 329 6.93 31.63 1.03
C LEU A 329 6.60 31.12 -0.37
N LEU A 330 6.98 29.87 -0.67
CA LEU A 330 6.77 29.23 -1.97
C LEU A 330 5.55 28.30 -1.90
N GLY A 331 4.48 28.65 -2.63
CA GLY A 331 3.25 27.86 -2.64
C GLY A 331 2.05 28.64 -3.12
N GLU A 332 0.86 28.05 -2.97
CA GLU A 332 -0.38 28.68 -3.38
C GLU A 332 -0.81 29.76 -2.36
N GLN A 333 -0.85 31.02 -2.79
CA GLN A 333 -1.12 32.17 -1.92
C GLN A 333 -2.42 32.02 -1.12
N ARG A 334 -3.51 31.57 -1.78
CA ARG A 334 -4.82 31.44 -1.12
C ARG A 334 -4.81 30.35 -0.05
N GLU A 335 -4.10 29.27 -0.29
CA GLU A 335 -3.97 28.18 0.68
C GLU A 335 -3.16 28.64 1.91
N LEU A 336 -2.01 29.28 1.71
CA LEU A 336 -1.15 29.79 2.77
C LEU A 336 -1.86 30.85 3.63
N GLN A 337 -2.57 31.80 2.97
CA GLN A 337 -3.38 32.78 3.67
C GLN A 337 -4.50 32.12 4.47
N SER A 338 -5.24 31.19 3.87
CA SER A 338 -6.30 30.44 4.57
C SER A 338 -5.77 29.71 5.80
N ALA A 339 -4.57 29.11 5.72
CA ALA A 339 -4.00 28.41 6.87
C ALA A 339 -3.71 29.36 8.04
N LEU A 340 -3.03 30.48 7.80
CA LEU A 340 -2.70 31.43 8.86
C LEU A 340 -3.96 32.15 9.39
N SER A 341 -4.88 32.56 8.50
CA SER A 341 -6.15 33.19 8.90
C SER A 341 -7.02 32.29 9.75
N ASN A 342 -7.07 30.97 9.47
CA ASN A 342 -7.78 30.01 10.30
C ASN A 342 -7.21 29.90 11.72
N LEU A 343 -5.88 29.92 11.88
CA LEU A 343 -5.25 29.90 13.20
C LEU A 343 -5.51 31.19 13.96
N VAL A 344 -5.34 32.33 13.29
CA VAL A 344 -5.52 33.65 13.89
C VAL A 344 -7.00 33.89 14.28
N SER A 345 -7.95 33.50 13.42
CA SER A 345 -9.39 33.63 13.73
C SER A 345 -9.80 32.73 14.91
N ASN A 346 -9.22 31.53 15.03
CA ASN A 346 -9.43 30.69 16.21
C ASN A 346 -8.87 31.38 17.46
N ALA A 347 -7.65 31.91 17.42
CA ALA A 347 -7.07 32.63 18.54
C ALA A 347 -7.97 33.78 18.99
N VAL A 348 -8.49 34.60 18.05
CA VAL A 348 -9.43 35.70 18.36
C VAL A 348 -10.72 35.21 19.00
N ARG A 349 -11.30 34.11 18.49
CA ARG A 349 -12.58 33.57 18.99
C ARG A 349 -12.47 32.94 20.39
N TYR A 350 -11.33 32.36 20.71
CA TYR A 350 -11.15 31.62 21.98
C TYR A 350 -10.38 32.40 23.03
N THR A 351 -9.90 33.59 22.72
CA THR A 351 -9.27 34.51 23.67
C THR A 351 -10.32 35.47 24.25
N PRO A 352 -10.45 35.62 25.58
CA PRO A 352 -11.39 36.54 26.17
C PRO A 352 -11.02 38.02 25.89
N ALA A 353 -11.95 38.92 26.14
CA ALA A 353 -11.72 40.36 26.10
C ALA A 353 -10.52 40.73 26.98
N GLY A 354 -9.63 41.61 26.47
CA GLY A 354 -8.39 42.01 27.14
C GLY A 354 -7.27 40.96 27.12
N GLY A 355 -7.52 39.76 26.57
CA GLY A 355 -6.49 38.74 26.41
C GLY A 355 -5.49 39.08 25.30
N ARG A 356 -4.43 38.25 25.16
CA ARG A 356 -3.29 38.48 24.30
C ARG A 356 -3.19 37.42 23.19
N ILE A 357 -2.90 37.87 21.97
CA ILE A 357 -2.67 37.06 20.79
C ILE A 357 -1.39 37.51 20.14
N ASP A 358 -0.39 36.65 20.05
CA ASP A 358 0.89 36.92 19.44
C ASP A 358 1.11 35.98 18.24
N VAL A 359 1.53 36.52 17.12
CA VAL A 359 1.91 35.79 15.91
C VAL A 359 3.39 36.03 15.65
N TYR A 360 4.18 34.95 15.68
CA TYR A 360 5.62 35.01 15.49
C TYR A 360 6.03 34.34 14.18
N ALA A 361 6.97 34.97 13.48
CA ALA A 361 7.73 34.32 12.42
C ALA A 361 9.16 34.12 12.93
N SER A 362 9.73 32.94 12.75
CA SER A 362 11.10 32.64 13.15
C SER A 362 11.74 31.58 12.25
N GLN A 363 13.06 31.61 12.15
CA GLN A 363 13.80 30.53 11.50
C GLN A 363 13.99 29.39 12.50
N GLY A 364 13.63 28.17 12.10
CA GLY A 364 13.80 26.95 12.88
C GLY A 364 15.09 26.21 12.56
N GLN A 365 15.20 25.00 13.08
CA GLN A 365 16.31 24.10 12.76
C GLN A 365 16.30 23.70 11.27
N GLU A 366 17.47 23.31 10.75
CA GLU A 366 17.64 22.88 9.35
C GLU A 366 17.12 23.89 8.30
N ASN A 367 17.27 25.17 8.61
CA ASN A 367 16.79 26.26 7.74
C ASN A 367 15.28 26.19 7.43
N SER A 368 14.46 25.69 8.37
CA SER A 368 12.99 25.71 8.27
C SER A 368 12.44 27.07 8.64
N LEU A 369 11.24 27.44 8.13
CA LEU A 369 10.49 28.61 8.59
C LEU A 369 9.37 28.16 9.53
N LEU A 370 9.21 28.87 10.64
CA LEU A 370 8.20 28.61 11.65
C LEU A 370 7.27 29.83 11.77
N LEU A 371 5.97 29.60 11.62
CA LEU A 371 4.93 30.60 11.96
C LEU A 371 4.16 30.07 13.17
N GLU A 372 4.20 30.80 14.29
CA GLU A 372 3.55 30.42 15.54
C GLU A 372 2.43 31.43 15.87
N VAL A 373 1.23 30.93 16.11
CA VAL A 373 0.11 31.69 16.68
C VAL A 373 -0.08 31.25 18.12
N ARG A 374 0.11 32.18 19.05
CA ARG A 374 -0.04 31.96 20.50
C ARG A 374 -1.18 32.78 21.04
N ASP A 375 -2.06 32.18 21.80
CA ASP A 375 -3.16 32.83 22.49
C ASP A 375 -3.11 32.64 24.00
N SER A 376 -3.72 33.55 24.75
CA SER A 376 -3.92 33.47 26.20
C SER A 376 -5.35 33.06 26.56
N GLY A 377 -5.97 32.23 25.73
CA GLY A 377 -7.33 31.75 25.91
C GLY A 377 -7.47 30.68 27.00
N ALA A 378 -8.59 29.99 26.98
CA ALA A 378 -8.93 28.97 27.99
C ALA A 378 -8.02 27.73 27.94
N GLY A 379 -7.24 27.56 26.88
CA GLY A 379 -6.43 26.35 26.66
C GLY A 379 -7.26 25.11 26.34
N ILE A 380 -6.61 24.01 26.04
CA ILE A 380 -7.21 22.78 25.52
C ILE A 380 -6.67 21.59 26.33
N ALA A 381 -7.54 20.70 26.81
CA ALA A 381 -7.10 19.50 27.54
C ALA A 381 -6.36 18.51 26.61
N ALA A 382 -5.35 17.84 27.15
CA ALA A 382 -4.45 16.97 26.39
C ALA A 382 -5.16 15.86 25.61
N GLU A 383 -6.29 15.34 26.11
CA GLU A 383 -7.11 14.30 25.46
C GLU A 383 -7.71 14.76 24.13
N HIS A 384 -7.91 16.07 23.94
CA HIS A 384 -8.47 16.63 22.71
C HIS A 384 -7.41 16.96 21.65
N LEU A 385 -6.14 17.18 22.05
CA LEU A 385 -5.09 17.63 21.13
C LEU A 385 -4.90 16.75 19.88
N PRO A 386 -4.89 15.40 19.97
CA PRO A 386 -4.74 14.54 18.80
C PRO A 386 -5.88 14.63 17.80
N ARG A 387 -7.07 15.05 18.28
CA ARG A 387 -8.31 15.05 17.50
C ARG A 387 -8.67 16.42 16.92
N LEU A 388 -8.01 17.50 17.34
CA LEU A 388 -8.33 18.87 16.91
C LEU A 388 -8.31 19.07 15.39
N THR A 389 -7.52 18.30 14.67
CA THR A 389 -7.41 18.34 13.21
C THR A 389 -8.38 17.40 12.49
N GLU A 390 -9.24 16.67 13.23
CA GLU A 390 -10.34 15.89 12.64
C GLU A 390 -11.43 16.85 12.15
N ARG A 391 -12.07 16.52 11.03
CA ARG A 391 -13.13 17.34 10.45
C ARG A 391 -14.33 17.38 11.39
N PHE A 392 -14.92 18.57 11.61
CA PHE A 392 -16.06 18.81 12.49
C PHE A 392 -15.79 18.52 13.97
N TYR A 393 -14.53 18.23 14.35
CA TYR A 393 -14.21 18.01 15.75
C TYR A 393 -14.23 19.33 16.53
N ARG A 394 -14.83 19.31 17.71
CA ARG A 394 -14.97 20.47 18.61
C ARG A 394 -14.92 19.98 20.05
N VAL A 395 -14.15 20.67 20.90
CA VAL A 395 -14.00 20.32 22.33
C VAL A 395 -15.31 20.51 23.05
N ASP A 396 -16.05 21.58 22.78
CA ASP A 396 -17.34 21.90 23.37
C ASP A 396 -18.35 22.32 22.29
N ARG A 397 -19.41 21.51 22.11
CA ARG A 397 -20.44 21.77 21.10
C ARG A 397 -21.39 22.92 21.50
N SER A 398 -21.50 23.25 22.80
CA SER A 398 -22.42 24.29 23.29
C SER A 398 -21.82 25.68 23.13
N ARG A 399 -20.65 25.93 23.69
CA ARG A 399 -19.94 27.22 23.58
C ARG A 399 -19.55 27.58 22.16
N SER A 400 -19.20 26.59 21.37
CA SER A 400 -18.76 26.83 20.00
C SER A 400 -19.91 27.08 19.02
N ARG A 401 -21.19 26.88 19.39
CA ARG A 401 -22.33 27.40 18.62
C ARG A 401 -22.42 28.92 18.72
N GLU A 402 -22.10 29.48 19.87
CA GLU A 402 -22.06 30.93 20.08
C GLU A 402 -20.87 31.58 19.37
N SER A 403 -19.71 30.93 19.35
CA SER A 403 -18.50 31.45 18.69
C SER A 403 -18.45 31.25 17.16
N GLY A 404 -19.42 30.52 16.55
CA GLY A 404 -19.57 30.39 15.09
C GLY A 404 -18.52 29.54 14.39
N GLY A 405 -17.77 28.69 15.10
CA GLY A 405 -16.77 27.81 14.48
C GLY A 405 -17.40 26.64 13.72
N THR A 406 -16.88 26.30 12.54
CA THR A 406 -17.35 25.19 11.69
C THR A 406 -16.76 23.82 12.09
N GLY A 407 -15.63 23.82 12.82
CA GLY A 407 -14.84 22.63 13.09
C GLY A 407 -14.03 22.12 11.87
N LEU A 408 -13.96 22.91 10.81
CA LEU A 408 -13.19 22.60 9.59
C LEU A 408 -11.86 23.35 9.52
N GLY A 409 -11.72 24.48 10.20
CA GLY A 409 -10.55 25.35 10.06
C GLY A 409 -9.21 24.66 10.34
N LEU A 410 -9.07 23.88 11.44
CA LEU A 410 -7.83 23.15 11.73
C LEU A 410 -7.59 21.97 10.79
N ALA A 411 -8.64 21.36 10.26
CA ALA A 411 -8.52 20.35 9.20
C ALA A 411 -7.99 20.98 7.91
N ILE A 412 -8.48 22.19 7.54
CA ILE A 412 -7.95 22.98 6.41
C ILE A 412 -6.48 23.29 6.62
N VAL A 413 -6.10 23.81 7.81
CA VAL A 413 -4.70 24.10 8.14
C VAL A 413 -3.82 22.87 7.95
N LYS A 414 -4.21 21.72 8.48
CA LYS A 414 -3.47 20.45 8.35
C LYS A 414 -3.30 20.05 6.88
N HIS A 415 -4.35 20.12 6.08
CA HIS A 415 -4.30 19.78 4.66
C HIS A 415 -3.39 20.73 3.88
N VAL A 416 -3.49 22.04 4.13
CA VAL A 416 -2.61 23.04 3.51
C VAL A 416 -1.15 22.74 3.85
N MET A 417 -0.84 22.49 5.11
CA MET A 417 0.54 22.17 5.53
C MET A 417 1.07 20.90 4.86
N GLN A 418 0.27 19.84 4.82
CA GLN A 418 0.64 18.59 4.13
C GLN A 418 0.91 18.81 2.64
N ARG A 419 0.08 19.59 1.95
CA ARG A 419 0.24 19.93 0.53
C ARG A 419 1.52 20.73 0.27
N HIS A 420 1.94 21.54 1.23
CA HIS A 420 3.18 22.34 1.16
C HIS A 420 4.40 21.60 1.74
N GLY A 421 4.27 20.29 2.06
CA GLY A 421 5.36 19.47 2.63
C GLY A 421 5.76 19.88 4.05
N GLY A 422 4.93 20.69 4.70
CA GLY A 422 5.11 21.15 6.08
C GLY A 422 4.29 20.34 7.09
N SER A 423 4.29 20.80 8.34
CA SER A 423 3.53 20.19 9.43
C SER A 423 2.92 21.22 10.36
N LEU A 424 1.84 20.82 11.05
CA LEU A 424 1.20 21.59 12.13
C LEU A 424 1.53 20.90 13.46
N SER A 425 2.05 21.65 14.42
CA SER A 425 2.19 21.21 15.81
C SER A 425 1.34 22.06 16.74
N ILE A 426 0.78 21.46 17.78
CA ILE A 426 -0.16 22.09 18.72
C ILE A 426 0.33 21.79 20.13
N ALA A 427 0.48 22.85 20.93
CA ALA A 427 0.75 22.76 22.35
C ALA A 427 -0.29 23.64 23.09
N SER A 428 -0.90 23.11 24.13
CA SER A 428 -1.88 23.82 24.91
C SER A 428 -1.98 23.30 26.34
N GLU A 429 -2.26 24.18 27.28
CA GLU A 429 -2.52 23.87 28.68
C GLU A 429 -3.75 24.62 29.17
N VAL A 430 -4.65 23.93 29.84
CA VAL A 430 -5.89 24.50 30.34
C VAL A 430 -5.60 25.68 31.27
N GLY A 431 -6.19 26.84 30.99
CA GLY A 431 -6.01 28.08 31.73
C GLY A 431 -4.78 28.91 31.34
N GLN A 432 -3.88 28.40 30.46
CA GLN A 432 -2.68 29.12 30.02
C GLN A 432 -2.73 29.56 28.56
N GLY A 433 -3.66 29.00 27.79
CA GLY A 433 -3.80 29.30 26.36
C GLY A 433 -3.22 28.20 25.46
N SER A 434 -3.07 28.52 24.17
CA SER A 434 -2.62 27.57 23.16
C SER A 434 -1.56 28.18 22.25
N SER A 435 -0.72 27.29 21.68
CA SER A 435 0.28 27.62 20.66
C SER A 435 0.12 26.68 19.49
N PHE A 436 -0.09 27.23 18.30
CA PHE A 436 -0.20 26.53 17.03
C PHE A 436 0.97 26.93 16.14
N LYS A 437 1.75 25.93 15.67
CA LYS A 437 2.96 26.18 14.89
C LYS A 437 2.87 25.53 13.52
N LEU A 438 3.06 26.34 12.47
CA LEU A 438 3.22 25.91 11.10
C LEU A 438 4.69 25.78 10.78
N HIS A 439 5.14 24.57 10.45
CA HIS A 439 6.53 24.28 10.12
C HIS A 439 6.66 24.13 8.60
N PHE A 440 7.41 25.00 7.96
CA PHE A 440 7.74 24.94 6.54
C PHE A 440 9.16 24.47 6.34
N PRO A 441 9.43 23.42 5.54
CA PRO A 441 10.80 22.95 5.30
C PRO A 441 11.61 23.98 4.49
N ALA A 442 12.93 23.89 4.53
CA ALA A 442 13.86 24.81 3.86
C ALA A 442 13.58 25.06 2.39
N GLY A 443 13.08 24.06 1.66
CA GLY A 443 12.72 24.18 0.23
C GLY A 443 11.41 24.94 -0.05
N ARG A 444 10.67 25.38 0.98
CA ARG A 444 9.38 26.08 0.86
C ARG A 444 9.45 27.56 1.20
N TRP A 445 10.63 28.08 1.45
CA TRP A 445 10.82 29.50 1.66
C TRP A 445 12.21 29.96 1.21
N GLN A 446 12.33 31.23 0.93
CA GLN A 446 13.58 31.86 0.53
C GLN A 446 13.76 33.14 1.35
N SER A 447 14.96 33.41 1.88
CA SER A 447 15.37 34.70 2.40
C SER A 447 16.23 35.35 1.32
N HIS A 448 15.92 36.57 0.93
CA HIS A 448 16.90 37.41 0.23
C HIS A 448 17.90 37.86 1.30
N SER A 449 19.12 37.34 1.22
CA SER A 449 20.28 37.82 1.98
C SER A 449 20.84 39.06 1.32
#